data_c4eabf068f0d4a6a915d49d3bd203c76
#
_entry.id   c4eabf068f0d4a6a915d49d3bd203c76
#
_cell.length_a   1.000
_cell.length_b   1.000
_cell.length_c   1.000
_cell.angle_alpha   90.00
_cell.angle_beta   90.00
_cell.angle_gamma   90.00
#
_symmetry.space_group_name_H-M   'P 1'
#
loop_
_entity.id
_entity.type
_entity.pdbx_description
1 polymer ?
#
loop_
_entity_poly.entity_id
_entity_poly.type
_entity_poly.pdbx_seq_one_letter_code
_entity_poly.pdbx_strand_id
1 'polypeptide(L)'
;MGDFLPADPQEARKILPPALLQAALDGVRDGLQSGELTGWPLGGVAVTLTNVERREGLTTIPGCHMAAGQALREALSKAAPVALEPVMRVEINVPEDFLGPAISLFTAAGGKVEDLEDHAGRKLLRGTAPLRRLFGFSTSLRSATQGRAGLMLAFDRFDLP
;
A
#
# COMPACT_ATOMS: atom_id res chain seq x y z
N MET A 1 -1.18 -5.54 6.98
CA MET A 1 -1.78 -5.37 8.31
C MET A 1 -0.62 -5.52 9.28
N GLY A 2 -0.05 -4.39 9.73
CA GLY A 2 1.12 -4.42 10.59
C GLY A 2 0.69 -4.68 12.03
N ASP A 3 1.29 -5.69 12.66
CA ASP A 3 1.05 -5.98 14.07
C ASP A 3 1.65 -4.89 14.94
N PHE A 4 0.81 -4.33 15.78
CA PHE A 4 1.15 -3.32 16.77
C PHE A 4 1.71 -4.03 18.00
N LEU A 5 3.03 -4.02 18.19
CA LEU A 5 3.65 -4.49 19.42
C LEU A 5 4.39 -3.32 20.09
N PRO A 6 4.06 -2.96 21.34
CA PRO A 6 4.92 -2.10 22.14
C PRO A 6 6.28 -2.81 22.33
N ALA A 7 7.37 -2.03 22.41
CA ALA A 7 8.73 -2.57 22.52
C ALA A 7 8.90 -3.55 23.69
N ASP A 8 8.12 -3.39 24.77
CA ASP A 8 7.89 -4.37 25.82
C ASP A 8 6.44 -4.26 26.32
N PRO A 9 5.58 -5.27 26.02
CA PRO A 9 4.21 -5.30 26.52
C PRO A 9 4.10 -5.34 28.06
N GLN A 10 5.13 -5.79 28.75
CA GLN A 10 5.13 -5.83 30.21
C GLN A 10 5.49 -4.48 30.84
N GLU A 11 6.39 -3.72 30.23
CA GLU A 11 6.70 -2.35 30.67
C GLU A 11 5.53 -1.39 30.43
N ALA A 12 4.90 -1.45 29.26
CA ALA A 12 3.71 -0.65 28.97
C ALA A 12 2.56 -0.90 29.95
N ARG A 13 2.39 -2.13 30.43
CA ARG A 13 1.38 -2.48 31.45
C ARG A 13 1.69 -1.95 32.85
N LYS A 14 2.95 -1.67 33.17
CA LYS A 14 3.35 -1.07 34.44
C LYS A 14 3.09 0.45 34.48
N ILE A 15 3.07 1.09 33.31
CA ILE A 15 2.96 2.56 33.19
C ILE A 15 1.51 3.01 33.16
N LEU A 16 0.60 2.24 32.53
CA LEU A 16 -0.81 2.57 32.36
C LEU A 16 -1.76 1.47 32.85
N PRO A 17 -2.91 1.84 33.45
CA PRO A 17 -4.02 0.93 33.61
C PRO A 17 -4.44 0.35 32.26
N PRO A 18 -4.88 -0.95 32.19
CA PRO A 18 -5.19 -1.60 30.93
C PRO A 18 -6.19 -0.86 30.06
N ALA A 19 -7.18 -0.21 30.64
CA ALA A 19 -8.18 0.56 29.90
C ALA A 19 -7.60 1.81 29.22
N LEU A 20 -6.66 2.49 29.87
CA LEU A 20 -6.00 3.66 29.30
C LEU A 20 -4.98 3.26 28.21
N LEU A 21 -4.28 2.14 28.42
CA LEU A 21 -3.39 1.59 27.41
C LEU A 21 -4.17 1.20 26.15
N GLN A 22 -5.30 0.49 26.32
CA GLN A 22 -6.14 0.14 25.19
C GLN A 22 -6.65 1.37 24.44
N ALA A 23 -7.09 2.40 25.15
CA ALA A 23 -7.52 3.65 24.53
C ALA A 23 -6.40 4.34 23.73
N ALA A 24 -5.17 4.34 24.24
CA ALA A 24 -4.02 4.87 23.51
C ALA A 24 -3.75 4.07 22.23
N LEU A 25 -3.76 2.74 22.31
CA LEU A 25 -3.58 1.87 21.15
C LEU A 25 -4.67 2.06 20.10
N ASP A 26 -5.93 2.22 20.52
CA ASP A 26 -7.04 2.48 19.62
C ASP A 26 -6.91 3.86 18.95
N GLY A 27 -6.50 4.90 19.69
CA GLY A 27 -6.23 6.22 19.11
C GLY A 27 -5.11 6.21 18.07
N VAL A 28 -4.05 5.44 18.28
CA VAL A 28 -3.00 5.24 17.29
C VAL A 28 -3.53 4.46 16.08
N ARG A 29 -4.30 3.40 16.30
CA ARG A 29 -4.87 2.58 15.22
C ARG A 29 -5.78 3.41 14.31
N ASP A 30 -6.65 4.23 14.90
CA ASP A 30 -7.55 5.11 14.15
C ASP A 30 -6.76 6.14 13.32
N GLY A 31 -5.70 6.72 13.90
CA GLY A 31 -4.82 7.64 13.20
C GLY A 31 -4.06 7.00 12.03
N LEU A 32 -3.64 5.74 12.15
CA LEU A 32 -3.01 4.99 11.06
C LEU A 32 -3.99 4.67 9.92
N GLN A 33 -5.25 4.44 10.23
CA GLN A 33 -6.29 4.16 9.24
C GLN A 33 -6.73 5.41 8.48
N SER A 34 -6.76 6.56 9.12
CA SER A 34 -7.22 7.81 8.50
C SER A 34 -6.19 8.49 7.60
N GLY A 35 -4.90 8.24 7.78
CA GLY A 35 -3.80 8.78 6.96
C GLY A 35 -3.80 10.30 6.84
N GLU A 36 -2.89 10.98 7.49
CA GLU A 36 -2.91 12.45 7.65
C GLU A 36 -2.60 13.25 6.39
N LEU A 37 -1.77 12.70 5.49
CA LEU A 37 -1.32 13.46 4.31
C LEU A 37 -2.28 13.34 3.13
N THR A 38 -2.91 12.19 2.96
CA THR A 38 -3.65 11.86 1.74
C THR A 38 -5.06 11.31 2.02
N GLY A 39 -5.40 11.07 3.29
CA GLY A 39 -6.61 10.36 3.68
C GLY A 39 -6.58 8.85 3.41
N TRP A 40 -5.43 8.32 2.98
CA TRP A 40 -5.24 6.88 2.74
C TRP A 40 -4.60 6.21 3.94
N PRO A 41 -4.96 4.95 4.23
CA PRO A 41 -4.35 4.19 5.32
C PRO A 41 -2.83 4.10 5.19
N LEU A 42 -2.12 4.19 6.30
CA LEU A 42 -0.68 4.05 6.37
C LEU A 42 -0.29 2.56 6.39
N GLY A 43 0.71 2.21 5.59
CA GLY A 43 1.32 0.89 5.57
C GLY A 43 2.82 0.95 5.80
N GLY A 44 3.42 -0.15 6.28
CA GLY A 44 4.87 -0.23 6.50
C GLY A 44 5.38 0.63 7.67
N VAL A 45 4.51 0.99 8.62
CA VAL A 45 4.85 1.84 9.77
C VAL A 45 4.86 1.00 11.04
N ALA A 46 5.93 1.12 11.82
CA ALA A 46 6.02 0.62 13.19
C ALA A 46 5.87 1.81 14.16
N VAL A 47 4.97 1.70 15.12
CA VAL A 47 4.75 2.72 16.15
C VAL A 47 5.06 2.14 17.51
N THR A 48 5.92 2.82 18.27
CA THR A 48 6.29 2.44 19.62
C THR A 48 5.84 3.51 20.60
N LEU A 49 5.04 3.11 21.59
CA LEU A 49 4.68 3.98 22.71
C LEU A 49 5.82 4.00 23.72
N THR A 50 6.56 5.10 23.77
CA THR A 50 7.79 5.21 24.60
C THR A 50 7.54 5.82 25.97
N ASN A 51 6.59 6.74 26.08
CA ASN A 51 6.27 7.42 27.33
C ASN A 51 4.81 7.86 27.37
N VAL A 52 4.22 7.83 28.55
CA VAL A 52 2.88 8.37 28.82
C VAL A 52 2.90 9.09 30.16
N GLU A 53 2.59 10.36 30.15
CA GLU A 53 2.35 11.13 31.37
C GLU A 53 0.90 10.98 31.80
N ARG A 54 0.72 10.53 33.02
CA ARG A 54 -0.61 10.36 33.63
C ARG A 54 -0.75 11.29 34.82
N ARG A 55 -1.90 11.96 34.92
CA ARG A 55 -2.34 12.70 36.12
C ARG A 55 -3.52 11.97 36.73
N GLU A 56 -3.37 11.53 37.97
CA GLU A 56 -4.42 10.80 38.69
C GLU A 56 -5.68 11.69 38.83
N GLY A 57 -6.86 11.12 38.59
CA GLY A 57 -8.10 11.85 38.60
C GLY A 57 -8.38 12.75 37.39
N LEU A 58 -7.39 13.02 36.53
CA LEU A 58 -7.54 13.90 35.36
C LEU A 58 -7.42 13.15 34.03
N THR A 59 -6.59 12.08 33.97
CA THR A 59 -6.44 11.30 32.76
C THR A 59 -7.65 10.40 32.51
N THR A 60 -8.36 10.67 31.44
CA THR A 60 -9.56 9.92 31.04
C THR A 60 -9.30 9.02 29.85
N ILE A 61 -10.14 7.99 29.63
CA ILE A 61 -10.07 7.10 28.47
C ILE A 61 -10.16 7.89 27.15
N PRO A 62 -11.14 8.77 26.92
CA PRO A 62 -11.19 9.59 25.70
C PRO A 62 -9.97 10.51 25.54
N GLY A 63 -9.50 11.11 26.64
CA GLY A 63 -8.32 11.96 26.62
C GLY A 63 -7.06 11.23 26.20
N CYS A 64 -6.89 9.99 26.69
CA CYS A 64 -5.76 9.14 26.32
C CYS A 64 -5.79 8.74 24.84
N HIS A 65 -6.96 8.38 24.32
CA HIS A 65 -7.20 8.10 22.90
C HIS A 65 -6.82 9.30 22.02
N MET A 66 -7.36 10.48 22.34
CA MET A 66 -7.08 11.70 21.56
C MET A 66 -5.61 12.11 21.62
N ALA A 67 -4.98 12.05 22.80
CA ALA A 67 -3.57 12.40 22.97
C ALA A 67 -2.65 11.46 22.17
N ALA A 68 -2.95 10.16 22.15
CA ALA A 68 -2.21 9.19 21.37
C ALA A 68 -2.35 9.43 19.85
N GLY A 69 -3.53 9.75 19.36
CA GLY A 69 -3.76 10.14 17.97
C GLY A 69 -3.01 11.42 17.59
N GLN A 70 -2.98 12.43 18.48
CA GLN A 70 -2.23 13.66 18.25
C GLN A 70 -0.71 13.41 18.23
N ALA A 71 -0.20 12.62 19.16
CA ALA A 71 1.21 12.25 19.20
C ALA A 71 1.64 11.50 17.93
N LEU A 72 0.78 10.59 17.44
CA LEU A 72 1.01 9.93 16.16
C LEU A 72 1.10 10.93 15.01
N ARG A 73 0.21 11.90 14.95
CA ARG A 73 0.21 12.96 13.93
C ARG A 73 1.55 13.71 13.91
N GLU A 74 1.99 14.16 15.07
CA GLU A 74 3.25 14.87 15.21
C GLU A 74 4.45 13.99 14.81
N ALA A 75 4.43 12.72 15.14
CA ALA A 75 5.47 11.77 14.74
C ALA A 75 5.48 11.57 13.22
N LEU A 76 4.32 11.38 12.60
CA LEU A 76 4.17 11.19 11.16
C LEU A 76 4.62 12.43 10.37
N SER A 77 4.29 13.63 10.84
CA SER A 77 4.73 14.86 10.18
C SER A 77 6.26 15.00 10.10
N LYS A 78 6.97 14.40 11.07
CA LYS A 78 8.45 14.37 11.12
C LYS A 78 9.04 13.19 10.36
N ALA A 79 8.28 12.11 10.19
CA ALA A 79 8.72 10.89 9.52
C ALA A 79 8.70 10.98 7.98
N ALA A 80 8.16 12.07 7.42
CA ALA A 80 8.05 12.33 5.97
C ALA A 80 7.48 11.12 5.19
N PRO A 81 6.26 10.68 5.48
CA PRO A 81 5.66 9.55 4.80
C PRO A 81 5.50 9.83 3.30
N VAL A 82 5.68 8.80 2.48
CA VAL A 82 5.56 8.88 1.02
C VAL A 82 4.31 8.14 0.54
N ALA A 83 3.65 8.71 -0.46
CA ALA A 83 2.52 8.03 -1.10
C ALA A 83 3.04 6.85 -1.94
N LEU A 84 2.44 5.69 -1.74
CA LEU A 84 2.72 4.52 -2.57
C LEU A 84 1.73 4.47 -3.73
N GLU A 85 2.18 3.93 -4.87
CA GLU A 85 1.31 3.66 -6.01
C GLU A 85 1.04 2.15 -6.16
N PRO A 86 -0.17 1.76 -6.61
CA PRO A 86 -0.44 0.37 -6.90
C PRO A 86 0.30 -0.08 -8.16
N VAL A 87 0.99 -1.20 -8.07
CA VAL A 87 1.60 -1.93 -9.17
C VAL A 87 0.73 -3.12 -9.50
N MET A 88 0.46 -3.28 -10.80
CA MET A 88 -0.39 -4.34 -11.32
C MET A 88 0.47 -5.43 -11.96
N ARG A 89 0.11 -6.68 -11.72
CA ARG A 89 0.54 -7.80 -12.52
C ARG A 89 -0.25 -7.81 -13.82
N VAL A 90 0.46 -7.91 -14.93
CA VAL A 90 -0.10 -7.81 -16.27
C VAL A 90 0.20 -9.10 -17.02
N GLU A 91 -0.83 -9.71 -17.60
CA GLU A 91 -0.68 -10.82 -18.54
C GLU A 91 -1.28 -10.41 -19.89
N ILE A 92 -0.48 -10.54 -20.95
CA ILE A 92 -0.87 -10.24 -22.32
C ILE A 92 -0.72 -11.49 -23.16
N ASN A 93 -1.84 -11.98 -23.69
CA ASN A 93 -1.86 -13.14 -24.57
C ASN A 93 -2.10 -12.67 -26.00
N VAL A 94 -1.12 -12.87 -26.90
CA VAL A 94 -1.17 -12.40 -28.30
C VAL A 94 -0.70 -13.48 -29.27
N PRO A 95 -1.18 -13.47 -30.53
CA PRO A 95 -0.51 -14.21 -31.60
C PRO A 95 0.92 -13.71 -31.80
N GLU A 96 1.80 -14.56 -32.27
CA GLU A 96 3.24 -14.24 -32.43
C GLU A 96 3.48 -12.99 -33.29
N ASP A 97 2.70 -12.79 -34.35
CA ASP A 97 2.80 -11.61 -35.24
C ASP A 97 2.59 -10.26 -34.52
N PHE A 98 1.89 -10.27 -33.38
CA PHE A 98 1.60 -9.08 -32.60
C PHE A 98 2.45 -8.94 -31.32
N LEU A 99 3.39 -9.85 -31.09
CA LEU A 99 4.23 -9.82 -29.89
C LEU A 99 5.09 -8.55 -29.82
N GLY A 100 5.74 -8.19 -30.90
CA GLY A 100 6.59 -6.97 -30.96
C GLY A 100 5.81 -5.70 -30.62
N PRO A 101 4.68 -5.41 -31.29
CA PRO A 101 3.80 -4.30 -30.93
C PRO A 101 3.31 -4.33 -29.48
N ALA A 102 2.95 -5.49 -28.93
CA ALA A 102 2.50 -5.65 -27.57
C ALA A 102 3.61 -5.33 -26.54
N ILE A 103 4.84 -5.84 -26.75
CA ILE A 103 6.00 -5.53 -25.91
C ILE A 103 6.30 -4.04 -25.95
N SER A 104 6.32 -3.43 -27.13
CA SER A 104 6.61 -2.00 -27.28
C SER A 104 5.61 -1.13 -26.53
N LEU A 105 4.32 -1.42 -26.64
CA LEU A 105 3.27 -0.69 -25.92
C LEU A 105 3.37 -0.90 -24.42
N PHE A 106 3.62 -2.12 -23.97
CA PHE A 106 3.74 -2.43 -22.55
C PHE A 106 4.94 -1.72 -21.93
N THR A 107 6.09 -1.73 -22.59
CA THR A 107 7.29 -1.01 -22.15
C THR A 107 7.07 0.50 -22.15
N ALA A 108 6.40 1.06 -23.16
CA ALA A 108 6.05 2.49 -23.21
C ALA A 108 5.10 2.90 -22.08
N ALA A 109 4.25 1.98 -21.61
CA ALA A 109 3.42 2.15 -20.42
C ALA A 109 4.19 1.95 -19.10
N GLY A 110 5.53 1.91 -19.13
CA GLY A 110 6.37 1.66 -17.96
C GLY A 110 6.32 0.23 -17.44
N GLY A 111 5.84 -0.70 -18.28
CA GLY A 111 5.80 -2.12 -17.95
C GLY A 111 7.20 -2.75 -17.94
N LYS A 112 7.43 -3.59 -16.95
CA LYS A 112 8.61 -4.45 -16.86
C LYS A 112 8.21 -5.85 -17.27
N VAL A 113 8.76 -6.34 -18.38
CA VAL A 113 8.56 -7.72 -18.83
C VAL A 113 9.38 -8.64 -17.92
N GLU A 114 8.74 -9.61 -17.33
CA GLU A 114 9.36 -10.58 -16.41
C GLU A 114 9.47 -11.94 -17.05
N ASP A 115 8.48 -12.31 -17.86
CA ASP A 115 8.44 -13.64 -18.46
C ASP A 115 7.73 -13.61 -19.84
N LEU A 116 8.12 -14.56 -20.71
CA LEU A 116 7.54 -14.75 -22.01
C LEU A 116 7.44 -16.24 -22.32
N GLU A 117 6.24 -16.77 -22.41
CA GLU A 117 5.98 -18.19 -22.64
C GLU A 117 5.23 -18.42 -23.95
N ASP A 118 5.46 -19.59 -24.55
CA ASP A 118 4.60 -20.14 -25.58
C ASP A 118 3.41 -20.85 -24.93
N HIS A 119 2.21 -20.37 -25.25
CA HIS A 119 0.98 -20.93 -24.72
C HIS A 119 -0.02 -21.23 -25.82
N ALA A 120 -0.19 -22.51 -26.13
CA ALA A 120 -1.15 -22.99 -27.14
C ALA A 120 -1.05 -22.27 -28.52
N GLY A 121 0.17 -22.07 -29.03
CA GLY A 121 0.44 -21.37 -30.29
C GLY A 121 0.28 -19.84 -30.24
N ARG A 122 0.24 -19.29 -29.06
CA ARG A 122 0.23 -17.85 -28.81
C ARG A 122 1.37 -17.53 -27.86
N LYS A 123 1.75 -16.26 -27.77
CA LYS A 123 2.74 -15.77 -26.81
C LYS A 123 2.01 -15.18 -25.60
N LEU A 124 2.40 -15.64 -24.42
CA LEU A 124 1.95 -15.12 -23.14
C LEU A 124 3.08 -14.30 -22.51
N LEU A 125 2.91 -12.98 -22.50
CA LEU A 125 3.82 -12.05 -21.86
C LEU A 125 3.29 -11.76 -20.47
N ARG A 126 4.16 -11.90 -19.45
CA ARG A 126 3.90 -11.52 -18.07
C ARG A 126 4.84 -10.43 -17.62
N GLY A 127 4.35 -9.58 -16.76
CA GLY A 127 5.14 -8.50 -16.18
C GLY A 127 4.38 -7.67 -15.21
N THR A 128 4.99 -6.58 -14.77
CA THR A 128 4.40 -5.63 -13.83
C THR A 128 4.42 -4.21 -14.39
N ALA A 129 3.41 -3.42 -14.05
CA ALA A 129 3.34 -2.00 -14.43
C ALA A 129 2.57 -1.18 -13.39
N PRO A 130 2.92 0.12 -13.21
CA PRO A 130 2.17 1.03 -12.36
C PRO A 130 0.74 1.24 -12.89
N LEU A 131 -0.26 1.16 -12.00
CA LEU A 131 -1.67 1.30 -12.42
C LEU A 131 -1.93 2.61 -13.17
N ARG A 132 -1.32 3.71 -12.73
CA ARG A 132 -1.49 5.04 -13.38
C ARG A 132 -1.12 5.05 -14.87
N ARG A 133 -0.19 4.17 -15.29
CA ARG A 133 0.28 4.05 -16.68
C ARG A 133 -0.58 3.11 -17.53
N LEU A 134 -1.45 2.35 -16.89
CA LEU A 134 -2.31 1.38 -17.57
C LEU A 134 -3.68 1.96 -17.98
N PHE A 135 -3.99 3.21 -17.62
CA PHE A 135 -5.18 3.89 -18.10
C PHE A 135 -5.12 4.06 -19.62
N GLY A 136 -6.13 3.53 -20.32
CA GLY A 136 -6.18 3.51 -21.79
C GLY A 136 -5.33 2.41 -22.44
N PHE A 137 -4.49 1.70 -21.70
CA PHE A 137 -3.62 0.66 -22.24
C PHE A 137 -4.40 -0.45 -22.97
N SER A 138 -5.52 -0.90 -22.42
CA SER A 138 -6.36 -1.93 -23.05
C SER A 138 -6.88 -1.52 -24.44
N THR A 139 -7.23 -0.25 -24.62
CA THR A 139 -7.66 0.31 -25.90
C THR A 139 -6.50 0.37 -26.89
N SER A 140 -5.36 0.86 -26.48
CA SER A 140 -4.14 0.92 -27.30
C SER A 140 -3.69 -0.48 -27.73
N LEU A 141 -3.70 -1.44 -26.79
CA LEU A 141 -3.34 -2.83 -27.06
C LEU A 141 -4.31 -3.46 -28.09
N ARG A 142 -5.62 -3.24 -27.90
CA ARG A 142 -6.65 -3.74 -28.83
C ARG A 142 -6.45 -3.17 -30.23
N SER A 143 -6.19 -1.88 -30.36
CA SER A 143 -5.90 -1.23 -31.64
C SER A 143 -4.65 -1.81 -32.31
N ALA A 144 -3.54 -1.92 -31.57
CA ALA A 144 -2.28 -2.41 -32.11
C ALA A 144 -2.30 -3.89 -32.48
N THR A 145 -3.19 -4.68 -31.89
CA THR A 145 -3.32 -6.12 -32.13
C THR A 145 -4.56 -6.50 -32.90
N GLN A 146 -5.26 -5.52 -33.50
CA GLN A 146 -6.51 -5.74 -34.23
C GLN A 146 -7.57 -6.52 -33.41
N GLY A 147 -7.62 -6.28 -32.12
CA GLY A 147 -8.53 -6.96 -31.20
C GLY A 147 -8.11 -8.40 -30.81
N ARG A 148 -6.94 -8.88 -31.23
CA ARG A 148 -6.51 -10.27 -31.04
C ARG A 148 -5.77 -10.52 -29.73
N ALA A 149 -5.43 -9.45 -28.94
CA ALA A 149 -4.83 -9.58 -27.64
C ALA A 149 -5.85 -9.86 -26.55
N GLY A 150 -5.53 -10.79 -25.65
CA GLY A 150 -6.13 -10.90 -24.32
C GLY A 150 -5.29 -10.13 -23.32
N LEU A 151 -5.95 -9.43 -22.39
CA LEU A 151 -5.30 -8.69 -21.30
C LEU A 151 -5.93 -9.10 -19.97
N MET A 152 -5.08 -9.46 -19.00
CA MET A 152 -5.47 -9.67 -17.61
C MET A 152 -4.66 -8.73 -16.73
N LEU A 153 -5.33 -8.10 -15.78
CA LEU A 153 -4.73 -7.23 -14.77
C LEU A 153 -5.13 -7.73 -13.39
N ALA A 154 -4.15 -7.86 -12.51
CA ALA A 154 -4.35 -8.20 -11.10
C ALA A 154 -3.49 -7.28 -10.23
N PHE A 155 -3.98 -6.94 -9.05
CA PHE A 155 -3.17 -6.21 -8.08
C PHE A 155 -1.97 -7.07 -7.65
N ASP A 156 -0.78 -6.51 -7.63
CA ASP A 156 0.43 -7.16 -7.17
C ASP A 156 0.86 -6.61 -5.80
N ARG A 157 1.24 -5.35 -5.76
CA ARG A 157 1.73 -4.68 -4.55
C ARG A 157 1.55 -3.17 -4.61
N PHE A 158 1.82 -2.51 -3.49
CA PHE A 158 2.12 -1.08 -3.47
C PHE A 158 3.63 -0.87 -3.52
N ASP A 159 4.09 0.14 -4.29
CA ASP A 159 5.50 0.46 -4.44
C ASP A 159 5.71 1.98 -4.52
N LEU A 160 6.95 2.42 -4.41
CA LEU A 160 7.31 3.83 -4.62
C LEU A 160 7.08 4.22 -6.09
N PRO A 161 6.61 5.46 -6.36
CA PRO A 161 6.37 5.96 -7.72
C PRO A 161 7.65 6.15 -8.53
#